data_fbcaeb58a007cb24fdb68d2f43422934
#
_entry.id   fbcaeb58a007cb24fdb68d2f43422934
#
_cell.length_a   1.000
_cell.length_b   1.000
_cell.length_c   1.000
_cell.angle_alpha   90.00
_cell.angle_beta   90.00
_cell.angle_gamma   90.00
#
_symmetry.space_group_name_H-M   'P 1'
#
loop_
_entity.id
_entity.type
_entity.pdbx_description
1 polymer ?
#
loop_
_entity_poly.entity_id
_entity_poly.type
_entity_poly.pdbx_seq_one_letter_code
_entity_poly.pdbx_strand_id
1 'polypeptide(L)'
;MEENSNMTAERSLEIIRESIERSQRTITRNSAAPQIWWGVCVVVFSFIIAYLWANHGGPVWNALWAVMWLVGYVGNRMIDKKRETIPTTFVGKTISHVWTTFGVFCGGLGFIFGFIGNGILPLQLIMPKVYAFGCITSVISLCFGMGTTITGLVIRNRIIQICGFIAGLGGFFGALHFPGHEQLYVMAVVAVIGLIVPGVLIQLQNQK
;
A
#
# COMPACT_ATOMS: atom_id res chain seq x y z
N MET A 1 -4.15 -13.39 54.29
CA MET A 1 -3.20 -13.06 53.22
C MET A 1 -3.25 -14.18 52.21
N GLU A 2 -3.92 -13.95 51.16
CA GLU A 2 -3.83 -14.60 49.82
C GLU A 2 -5.08 -14.25 49.07
N GLU A 3 -5.15 -12.98 48.69
CA GLU A 3 -6.10 -12.53 47.68
C GLU A 3 -5.49 -12.87 46.32
N ASN A 4 -5.37 -14.18 46.03
CA ASN A 4 -5.16 -14.70 44.72
C ASN A 4 -6.48 -14.51 43.97
N SER A 5 -6.65 -13.32 43.34
CA SER A 5 -7.73 -13.08 42.44
C SER A 5 -7.53 -13.99 41.23
N ASN A 6 -8.05 -15.20 41.28
CA ASN A 6 -8.22 -16.04 40.10
C ASN A 6 -9.00 -15.23 39.09
N MET A 7 -8.28 -14.61 38.12
CA MET A 7 -8.93 -13.97 37.00
C MET A 7 -9.81 -15.03 36.33
N THR A 8 -11.13 -14.80 36.36
CA THR A 8 -12.06 -15.69 35.68
C THR A 8 -11.74 -15.68 34.20
N ALA A 9 -11.94 -16.81 33.51
CA ALA A 9 -11.69 -16.90 32.07
C ALA A 9 -12.44 -15.81 31.29
N GLU A 10 -13.63 -15.43 31.73
CA GLU A 10 -14.43 -14.34 31.17
C GLU A 10 -13.73 -12.99 31.28
N ARG A 11 -13.17 -12.67 32.43
CA ARG A 11 -12.44 -11.41 32.66
C ARG A 11 -11.15 -11.34 31.84
N SER A 12 -10.47 -12.48 31.68
CA SER A 12 -9.29 -12.58 30.81
C SER A 12 -9.64 -12.34 29.35
N LEU A 13 -10.75 -12.91 28.87
CA LEU A 13 -11.25 -12.68 27.51
C LEU A 13 -11.68 -11.22 27.28
N GLU A 14 -12.31 -10.60 28.28
CA GLU A 14 -12.71 -9.18 28.21
C GLU A 14 -11.48 -8.26 28.11
N ILE A 15 -10.44 -8.47 28.90
CA ILE A 15 -9.18 -7.72 28.84
C ILE A 15 -8.51 -7.89 27.48
N ILE A 16 -8.47 -9.09 26.95
CA ILE A 16 -7.90 -9.37 25.62
C ILE A 16 -8.68 -8.61 24.55
N ARG A 17 -10.01 -8.67 24.59
CA ARG A 17 -10.89 -7.99 23.64
C ARG A 17 -10.69 -6.46 23.70
N GLU A 18 -10.69 -5.88 24.90
CA GLU A 18 -10.45 -4.44 25.09
C GLU A 18 -9.06 -4.03 24.57
N SER A 19 -8.03 -4.83 24.84
CA SER A 19 -6.68 -4.60 24.34
C SER A 19 -6.62 -4.60 22.81
N ILE A 20 -7.31 -5.53 22.14
CA ILE A 20 -7.39 -5.59 20.68
C ILE A 20 -8.12 -4.36 20.13
N GLU A 21 -9.28 -4.00 20.68
CA GLU A 21 -10.05 -2.82 20.25
C GLU A 21 -9.26 -1.53 20.42
N ARG A 22 -8.58 -1.36 21.55
CA ARG A 22 -7.70 -0.22 21.81
C ARG A 22 -6.55 -0.15 20.81
N SER A 23 -5.92 -1.29 20.52
CA SER A 23 -4.87 -1.40 19.50
C SER A 23 -5.37 -1.00 18.12
N GLN A 24 -6.54 -1.48 17.71
CA GLN A 24 -7.13 -1.14 16.41
C GLN A 24 -7.40 0.36 16.29
N ARG A 25 -8.00 1.00 17.30
CA ARG A 25 -8.25 2.45 17.33
C ARG A 25 -6.96 3.25 17.25
N THR A 26 -5.94 2.88 18.03
CA THR A 26 -4.64 3.58 18.06
C THR A 26 -3.92 3.46 16.72
N ILE A 27 -3.92 2.26 16.09
CA ILE A 27 -3.31 2.05 14.78
C ILE A 27 -4.05 2.85 13.71
N THR A 28 -5.40 2.82 13.70
CA THR A 28 -6.19 3.60 12.76
C THR A 28 -5.84 5.09 12.87
N ARG A 29 -5.83 5.63 14.07
CA ARG A 29 -5.48 7.04 14.32
C ARG A 29 -4.09 7.41 13.80
N ASN A 30 -3.12 6.53 14.00
CA ASN A 30 -1.72 6.79 13.63
C ASN A 30 -1.40 6.46 12.16
N SER A 31 -2.27 5.75 11.46
CA SER A 31 -2.05 5.38 10.05
C SER A 31 -2.28 6.52 9.06
N ALA A 32 -3.02 7.56 9.44
CA ALA A 32 -3.43 8.64 8.53
C ALA A 32 -2.25 9.34 7.84
N ALA A 33 -1.27 9.84 8.62
CA ALA A 33 -0.17 10.59 8.02
C ALA A 33 0.80 9.72 7.19
N PRO A 34 1.18 8.48 7.58
CA PRO A 34 1.91 7.58 6.68
C PRO A 34 1.16 7.29 5.39
N GLN A 35 -0.15 7.02 5.46
CA GLN A 35 -0.95 6.75 4.25
C GLN A 35 -0.94 7.94 3.30
N ILE A 36 -1.16 9.15 3.81
CA ILE A 36 -1.11 10.37 2.99
C ILE A 36 0.29 10.55 2.39
N TRP A 37 1.35 10.37 3.18
CA TRP A 37 2.73 10.49 2.72
C TRP A 37 3.03 9.53 1.57
N TRP A 38 2.75 8.24 1.76
CA TRP A 38 2.95 7.25 0.71
C TRP A 38 2.09 7.52 -0.51
N GLY A 39 0.83 7.93 -0.33
CA GLY A 39 -0.06 8.32 -1.42
C GLY A 39 0.50 9.48 -2.24
N VAL A 40 0.99 10.53 -1.59
CA VAL A 40 1.62 11.68 -2.26
C VAL A 40 2.88 11.24 -3.03
N CYS A 41 3.75 10.41 -2.43
CA CYS A 41 4.92 9.88 -3.12
C CYS A 41 4.52 9.13 -4.40
N VAL A 42 3.56 8.20 -4.31
CA VAL A 42 3.09 7.44 -5.49
C VAL A 42 2.54 8.37 -6.57
N VAL A 43 1.70 9.35 -6.20
CA VAL A 43 1.12 10.31 -7.15
C VAL A 43 2.22 11.11 -7.86
N VAL A 44 3.13 11.71 -7.10
CA VAL A 44 4.21 12.55 -7.66
C VAL A 44 5.10 11.73 -8.60
N PHE A 45 5.54 10.55 -8.17
CA PHE A 45 6.39 9.70 -9.00
C PHE A 45 5.64 9.14 -10.22
N SER A 46 4.35 8.84 -10.11
CA SER A 46 3.53 8.45 -11.26
C SER A 46 3.56 9.52 -12.35
N PHE A 47 3.36 10.78 -12.01
CA PHE A 47 3.42 11.89 -12.97
C PHE A 47 4.82 12.09 -13.55
N ILE A 48 5.86 12.04 -12.72
CA ILE A 48 7.25 12.17 -13.16
C ILE A 48 7.59 11.06 -14.16
N ILE A 49 7.30 9.80 -13.82
CA ILE A 49 7.61 8.66 -14.67
C ILE A 49 6.79 8.70 -15.96
N ALA A 50 5.49 9.07 -15.89
CA ALA A 50 4.65 9.22 -17.07
C ALA A 50 5.24 10.27 -18.04
N TYR A 51 5.63 11.41 -17.53
CA TYR A 51 6.23 12.48 -18.33
C TYR A 51 7.56 12.04 -18.98
N LEU A 52 8.44 11.41 -18.20
CA LEU A 52 9.74 10.94 -18.71
C LEU A 52 9.56 9.83 -19.73
N TRP A 53 8.64 8.88 -19.48
CA TRP A 53 8.35 7.82 -20.43
C TRP A 53 7.80 8.36 -21.75
N ALA A 54 6.88 9.30 -21.71
CA ALA A 54 6.30 9.90 -22.89
C ALA A 54 7.31 10.69 -23.75
N ASN A 55 8.26 11.41 -23.10
CA ASN A 55 9.12 12.38 -23.77
C ASN A 55 10.60 11.94 -23.92
N HIS A 56 11.09 10.98 -23.12
CA HIS A 56 12.53 10.70 -23.00
C HIS A 56 12.90 9.20 -23.09
N GLY A 57 12.16 8.38 -23.81
CA GLY A 57 12.68 7.08 -24.23
C GLY A 57 12.07 5.83 -23.61
N GLY A 58 10.83 5.88 -23.17
CA GLY A 58 10.06 4.67 -22.92
C GLY A 58 10.13 4.12 -21.48
N PRO A 59 9.83 2.81 -21.28
CA PRO A 59 9.52 2.25 -19.97
C PRO A 59 10.70 2.12 -19.00
N VAL A 60 11.93 2.41 -19.42
CA VAL A 60 13.13 2.37 -18.56
C VAL A 60 12.99 3.27 -17.33
N TRP A 61 12.24 4.35 -17.45
CA TRP A 61 11.98 5.29 -16.36
C TRP A 61 11.18 4.71 -15.19
N ASN A 62 10.57 3.53 -15.37
CA ASN A 62 9.98 2.80 -14.24
C ASN A 62 11.03 2.40 -13.18
N ALA A 63 12.32 2.45 -13.45
CA ALA A 63 13.36 2.30 -12.44
C ALA A 63 13.26 3.35 -11.32
N LEU A 64 12.67 4.52 -11.58
CA LEU A 64 12.44 5.56 -10.58
C LEU A 64 11.47 5.13 -9.44
N TRP A 65 10.71 4.04 -9.62
CA TRP A 65 9.97 3.46 -8.51
C TRP A 65 10.87 3.05 -7.35
N ALA A 66 12.12 2.60 -7.62
CA ALA A 66 13.08 2.31 -6.56
C ALA A 66 13.45 3.57 -5.75
N VAL A 67 13.61 4.71 -6.43
CA VAL A 67 13.85 6.00 -5.77
C VAL A 67 12.63 6.42 -4.95
N MET A 68 11.43 6.24 -5.50
CA MET A 68 10.17 6.50 -4.76
C MET A 68 10.11 5.72 -3.46
N TRP A 69 10.49 4.43 -3.48
CA TRP A 69 10.53 3.59 -2.27
C TRP A 69 11.51 4.14 -1.22
N LEU A 70 12.70 4.59 -1.63
CA LEU A 70 13.68 5.22 -0.74
C LEU A 70 13.12 6.50 -0.11
N VAL A 71 12.56 7.39 -0.93
CA VAL A 71 11.95 8.65 -0.47
C VAL A 71 10.78 8.37 0.47
N GLY A 72 9.91 7.45 0.10
CA GLY A 72 8.78 7.02 0.93
C GLY A 72 9.24 6.48 2.29
N TYR A 73 10.25 5.61 2.30
CA TYR A 73 10.79 5.02 3.53
C TYR A 73 11.45 6.07 4.44
N VAL A 74 12.28 6.95 3.87
CA VAL A 74 12.95 8.01 4.65
C VAL A 74 11.92 8.96 5.26
N GLY A 75 10.94 9.42 4.47
CA GLY A 75 9.88 10.29 4.98
C GLY A 75 9.02 9.61 6.05
N ASN A 76 8.69 8.33 5.86
CA ASN A 76 7.97 7.57 6.87
C ASN A 76 8.77 7.48 8.19
N ARG A 77 10.07 7.23 8.14
CA ARG A 77 10.95 7.26 9.32
C ARG A 77 10.98 8.61 10.02
N MET A 78 10.92 9.72 9.26
CA MET A 78 10.84 11.06 9.83
C MET A 78 9.51 11.32 10.53
N ILE A 79 8.42 10.81 9.97
CA ILE A 79 7.07 10.87 10.56
C ILE A 79 7.03 10.06 11.86
N ASP A 80 7.58 8.84 11.84
CA ASP A 80 7.57 7.94 13.00
C ASP A 80 8.40 8.48 14.18
N LYS A 81 9.54 9.15 13.92
CA LYS A 81 10.36 9.78 14.96
C LYS A 81 9.64 10.88 15.77
N LYS A 82 8.61 11.49 15.18
CA LYS A 82 7.81 12.55 15.82
C LYS A 82 6.62 12.02 16.61
N ARG A 83 6.43 10.70 16.63
CA ARG A 83 5.28 10.06 17.28
C ARG A 83 5.70 9.35 18.56
N GLU A 84 4.76 9.23 19.47
CA GLU A 84 4.93 8.38 20.64
C GLU A 84 5.15 6.94 20.21
N THR A 85 6.14 6.27 20.81
CA THR A 85 6.42 4.87 20.56
C THR A 85 5.26 4.01 21.04
N ILE A 86 4.52 3.46 20.09
CA ILE A 86 3.43 2.54 20.40
C ILE A 86 4.02 1.15 20.57
N PRO A 87 3.66 0.42 21.64
CA PRO A 87 4.05 -0.98 21.78
C PRO A 87 3.68 -1.78 20.53
N THR A 88 4.56 -2.67 20.08
CA THR A 88 4.30 -3.52 18.92
C THR A 88 3.13 -4.46 19.22
N THR A 89 1.95 -4.13 18.74
CA THR A 89 0.75 -4.94 18.92
C THR A 89 0.67 -6.02 17.84
N PHE A 90 -0.09 -7.09 18.12
CA PHE A 90 -0.37 -8.14 17.13
C PHE A 90 -0.95 -7.55 15.83
N VAL A 91 -1.89 -6.62 15.95
CA VAL A 91 -2.54 -5.93 14.82
C VAL A 91 -1.52 -5.16 13.98
N GLY A 92 -0.62 -4.40 14.62
CA GLY A 92 0.43 -3.64 13.93
C GLY A 92 1.42 -4.55 13.19
N LYS A 93 1.82 -5.68 13.81
CA LYS A 93 2.67 -6.68 13.16
C LYS A 93 1.99 -7.29 11.94
N THR A 94 0.71 -7.64 12.04
CA THR A 94 -0.07 -8.21 10.93
C THR A 94 -0.10 -7.25 9.74
N ILE A 95 -0.40 -5.98 9.98
CA ILE A 95 -0.40 -4.96 8.91
C ILE A 95 1.00 -4.81 8.30
N SER A 96 2.05 -4.77 9.13
CA SER A 96 3.44 -4.72 8.64
C SER A 96 3.76 -5.90 7.73
N HIS A 97 3.35 -7.11 8.09
CA HIS A 97 3.56 -8.30 7.25
C HIS A 97 2.81 -8.20 5.91
N VAL A 98 1.56 -7.72 5.91
CA VAL A 98 0.79 -7.49 4.68
C VAL A 98 1.54 -6.56 3.72
N TRP A 99 2.01 -5.41 4.21
CA TRP A 99 2.73 -4.45 3.38
C TRP A 99 4.15 -4.88 3.00
N THR A 100 4.83 -5.64 3.86
CA THR A 100 6.13 -6.26 3.51
C THR A 100 5.94 -7.28 2.39
N THR A 101 4.93 -8.15 2.51
CA THR A 101 4.60 -9.12 1.47
C THR A 101 4.26 -8.43 0.16
N PHE A 102 3.41 -7.40 0.19
CA PHE A 102 3.11 -6.56 -0.96
C PHE A 102 4.39 -6.01 -1.60
N GLY A 103 5.29 -5.43 -0.81
CA GLY A 103 6.55 -4.87 -1.30
C GLY A 103 7.45 -5.91 -1.97
N VAL A 104 7.58 -7.10 -1.37
CA VAL A 104 8.38 -8.19 -1.94
C VAL A 104 7.79 -8.69 -3.25
N PHE A 105 6.48 -8.95 -3.30
CA PHE A 105 5.85 -9.46 -4.52
C PHE A 105 5.83 -8.40 -5.63
N CYS A 106 5.43 -7.18 -5.34
CA CYS A 106 5.38 -6.12 -6.36
C CYS A 106 6.76 -5.68 -6.81
N GLY A 107 7.74 -5.62 -5.90
CA GLY A 107 9.15 -5.39 -6.25
C GLY A 107 9.70 -6.51 -7.12
N GLY A 108 9.48 -7.77 -6.73
CA GLY A 108 9.86 -8.95 -7.51
C GLY A 108 9.24 -8.97 -8.90
N LEU A 109 7.94 -8.67 -9.02
CA LEU A 109 7.26 -8.52 -10.31
C LEU A 109 7.91 -7.43 -11.16
N GLY A 110 8.22 -6.27 -10.58
CA GLY A 110 8.90 -5.17 -11.27
C GLY A 110 10.25 -5.59 -11.86
N PHE A 111 11.06 -6.33 -11.10
CA PHE A 111 12.33 -6.89 -11.59
C PHE A 111 12.12 -7.92 -12.69
N ILE A 112 11.21 -8.89 -12.50
CA ILE A 112 10.93 -9.94 -13.48
C ILE A 112 10.45 -9.32 -14.80
N PHE A 113 9.46 -8.44 -14.74
CA PHE A 113 8.94 -7.75 -15.94
C PHE A 113 10.00 -6.85 -16.59
N GLY A 114 10.85 -6.18 -15.79
CA GLY A 114 11.98 -5.43 -16.30
C GLY A 114 12.99 -6.30 -17.04
N PHE A 115 13.33 -7.49 -16.54
CA PHE A 115 14.25 -8.42 -17.20
C PHE A 115 13.65 -9.04 -18.48
N ILE A 116 12.35 -9.37 -18.47
CA ILE A 116 11.65 -9.85 -19.69
C ILE A 116 11.63 -8.73 -20.74
N GLY A 117 11.25 -7.52 -20.35
CA GLY A 117 11.15 -6.37 -21.26
C GLY A 117 12.50 -5.97 -21.88
N ASN A 118 13.61 -6.11 -21.15
CA ASN A 118 14.96 -5.86 -21.66
C ASN A 118 15.59 -7.06 -22.36
N GLY A 119 14.90 -8.21 -22.45
CA GLY A 119 15.39 -9.40 -23.15
C GLY A 119 16.45 -10.19 -22.39
N ILE A 120 16.63 -9.94 -21.10
CA ILE A 120 17.58 -10.67 -20.24
C ILE A 120 17.03 -12.08 -19.94
N LEU A 121 15.71 -12.20 -19.74
CA LEU A 121 15.03 -13.47 -19.57
C LEU A 121 14.42 -13.91 -20.93
N PRO A 122 14.69 -15.12 -21.42
CA PRO A 122 14.23 -15.61 -22.73
C PRO A 122 12.73 -16.00 -22.75
N LEU A 123 11.91 -15.40 -21.88
CA LEU A 123 10.45 -15.60 -21.80
C LEU A 123 9.67 -14.82 -22.88
N GLN A 124 10.36 -14.16 -23.80
CA GLN A 124 9.75 -13.35 -24.87
C GLN A 124 8.85 -14.14 -25.83
N LEU A 125 9.06 -15.46 -25.94
CA LEU A 125 8.21 -16.38 -26.72
C LEU A 125 6.82 -16.56 -26.08
N ILE A 126 6.74 -16.43 -24.74
CA ILE A 126 5.49 -16.64 -23.99
C ILE A 126 4.79 -15.30 -23.73
N MET A 127 5.56 -14.23 -23.53
CA MET A 127 5.04 -12.90 -23.22
C MET A 127 5.76 -11.83 -24.06
N PRO A 128 5.14 -11.31 -25.13
CA PRO A 128 5.68 -10.20 -25.89
C PRO A 128 5.97 -8.98 -25.00
N LYS A 129 7.04 -8.24 -25.31
CA LYS A 129 7.49 -7.07 -24.53
C LYS A 129 6.38 -6.06 -24.22
N VAL A 130 5.48 -5.86 -25.16
CA VAL A 130 4.34 -4.93 -25.04
C VAL A 130 3.44 -5.33 -23.87
N TYR A 131 3.17 -6.61 -23.68
CA TYR A 131 2.33 -7.08 -22.58
C TYR A 131 3.06 -7.05 -21.25
N ALA A 132 4.38 -7.30 -21.22
CA ALA A 132 5.16 -7.22 -19.99
C ALA A 132 5.07 -5.83 -19.33
N PHE A 133 5.21 -4.77 -20.13
CA PHE A 133 5.09 -3.40 -19.60
C PHE A 133 3.65 -2.89 -19.53
N GLY A 134 2.74 -3.43 -20.35
CA GLY A 134 1.33 -3.01 -20.38
C GLY A 134 0.49 -3.54 -19.21
N CYS A 135 0.85 -4.71 -18.64
CA CYS A 135 0.05 -5.34 -17.58
C CYS A 135 0.57 -5.08 -16.16
N ILE A 136 1.80 -4.56 -16.01
CA ILE A 136 2.44 -4.46 -14.69
C ILE A 136 1.65 -3.58 -13.72
N THR A 137 1.18 -2.41 -14.16
CA THR A 137 0.41 -1.48 -13.33
C THR A 137 -0.93 -2.08 -12.93
N SER A 138 -1.57 -2.85 -13.81
CA SER A 138 -2.83 -3.54 -13.52
C SER A 138 -2.65 -4.54 -12.37
N VAL A 139 -1.62 -5.40 -12.46
CA VAL A 139 -1.34 -6.39 -11.42
C VAL A 139 -0.95 -5.72 -10.10
N ILE A 140 -0.09 -4.69 -10.15
CA ILE A 140 0.31 -3.94 -8.96
C ILE A 140 -0.89 -3.26 -8.31
N SER A 141 -1.79 -2.66 -9.09
CA SER A 141 -3.01 -2.02 -8.57
C SER A 141 -3.92 -3.03 -7.88
N LEU A 142 -4.07 -4.23 -8.44
CA LEU A 142 -4.84 -5.30 -7.81
C LEU A 142 -4.23 -5.73 -6.47
N CYS A 143 -2.92 -6.01 -6.44
CA CYS A 143 -2.20 -6.37 -5.23
C CYS A 143 -2.28 -5.24 -4.17
N PHE A 144 -2.19 -3.98 -4.61
CA PHE A 144 -2.34 -2.81 -3.76
C PHE A 144 -3.73 -2.73 -3.13
N GLY A 145 -4.78 -2.94 -3.94
CA GLY A 145 -6.16 -2.98 -3.46
C GLY A 145 -6.40 -4.10 -2.45
N MET A 146 -5.82 -5.28 -2.68
CA MET A 146 -5.84 -6.40 -1.73
C MET A 146 -5.17 -6.01 -0.41
N GLY A 147 -3.97 -5.44 -0.44
CA GLY A 147 -3.26 -5.00 0.77
C GLY A 147 -4.04 -3.96 1.56
N THR A 148 -4.62 -2.97 0.87
CA THR A 148 -5.46 -1.94 1.49
C THR A 148 -6.74 -2.52 2.09
N THR A 149 -7.42 -3.42 1.37
CA THR A 149 -8.65 -4.08 1.85
C THR A 149 -8.37 -4.94 3.08
N ILE A 150 -7.31 -5.77 3.05
CA ILE A 150 -6.91 -6.60 4.20
C ILE A 150 -6.57 -5.70 5.40
N THR A 151 -5.85 -4.61 5.19
CA THR A 151 -5.57 -3.62 6.24
C THR A 151 -6.88 -3.10 6.84
N GLY A 152 -7.84 -2.70 6.01
CA GLY A 152 -9.15 -2.24 6.44
C GLY A 152 -9.94 -3.29 7.22
N LEU A 153 -9.85 -4.57 6.83
CA LEU A 153 -10.47 -5.69 7.56
C LEU A 153 -9.82 -5.89 8.94
N VAL A 154 -8.49 -5.87 9.02
CA VAL A 154 -7.73 -6.06 10.26
C VAL A 154 -8.03 -4.97 11.29
N ILE A 155 -8.10 -3.71 10.85
CA ILE A 155 -8.43 -2.57 11.73
C ILE A 155 -9.94 -2.30 11.84
N ARG A 156 -10.77 -3.11 11.20
CA ARG A 156 -12.25 -2.98 11.16
C ARG A 156 -12.74 -1.62 10.67
N ASN A 157 -12.05 -1.01 9.73
CA ASN A 157 -12.43 0.28 9.13
C ASN A 157 -13.03 0.07 7.74
N ARG A 158 -14.36 0.27 7.61
CA ARG A 158 -15.09 0.06 6.36
C ARG A 158 -14.68 1.01 5.23
N ILE A 159 -14.27 2.22 5.57
CA ILE A 159 -13.83 3.22 4.58
C ILE A 159 -12.61 2.70 3.85
N ILE A 160 -11.58 2.25 4.60
CA ILE A 160 -10.35 1.69 4.02
C ILE A 160 -10.67 0.45 3.18
N GLN A 161 -11.58 -0.42 3.63
CA GLN A 161 -12.00 -1.62 2.88
C GLN A 161 -12.59 -1.24 1.52
N ILE A 162 -13.56 -0.33 1.50
CA ILE A 162 -14.24 0.11 0.27
C ILE A 162 -13.25 0.80 -0.67
N CYS A 163 -12.42 1.71 -0.14
CA CYS A 163 -11.36 2.36 -0.92
C CYS A 163 -10.37 1.35 -1.53
N GLY A 164 -10.02 0.30 -0.77
CA GLY A 164 -9.16 -0.78 -1.27
C GLY A 164 -9.80 -1.55 -2.43
N PHE A 165 -11.08 -1.92 -2.33
CA PHE A 165 -11.79 -2.59 -3.43
C PHE A 165 -11.88 -1.72 -4.67
N ILE A 166 -12.28 -0.45 -4.52
CA ILE A 166 -12.40 0.49 -5.65
C ILE A 166 -11.04 0.74 -6.28
N ALA A 167 -10.00 1.00 -5.49
CA ALA A 167 -8.65 1.23 -5.98
C ALA A 167 -8.07 -0.01 -6.67
N GLY A 168 -8.25 -1.20 -6.09
CA GLY A 168 -7.72 -2.45 -6.64
C GLY A 168 -8.39 -2.86 -7.94
N LEU A 169 -9.70 -3.05 -7.92
CA LEU A 169 -10.45 -3.51 -9.10
C LEU A 169 -10.55 -2.41 -10.15
N GLY A 170 -10.84 -1.17 -9.76
CA GLY A 170 -10.88 -0.04 -10.68
C GLY A 170 -9.52 0.24 -11.32
N GLY A 171 -8.45 0.17 -10.53
CA GLY A 171 -7.08 0.31 -11.03
C GLY A 171 -6.66 -0.82 -11.97
N PHE A 172 -7.02 -2.07 -11.64
CA PHE A 172 -6.78 -3.22 -12.52
C PHE A 172 -7.40 -3.04 -13.90
N PHE A 173 -8.70 -2.82 -13.95
CA PHE A 173 -9.41 -2.64 -15.23
C PHE A 173 -9.01 -1.35 -15.94
N GLY A 174 -8.83 -0.26 -15.21
CA GLY A 174 -8.39 1.01 -15.80
C GLY A 174 -7.01 0.93 -16.42
N ALA A 175 -6.04 0.30 -15.76
CA ALA A 175 -4.69 0.17 -16.32
C ALA A 175 -4.61 -0.80 -17.48
N LEU A 176 -5.47 -1.82 -17.57
CA LEU A 176 -5.58 -2.69 -18.75
C LEU A 176 -6.06 -1.92 -19.99
N HIS A 177 -6.85 -0.89 -19.81
CA HIS A 177 -7.35 -0.07 -20.92
C HIS A 177 -6.27 0.83 -21.53
N PHE A 178 -5.24 1.17 -20.75
CA PHE A 178 -4.15 2.09 -21.13
C PHE A 178 -2.79 1.37 -21.10
N PRO A 179 -2.33 0.75 -22.19
CA PRO A 179 -1.11 -0.08 -22.20
C PRO A 179 0.21 0.72 -22.20
N GLY A 180 0.15 2.04 -22.35
CA GLY A 180 1.32 2.92 -22.44
C GLY A 180 1.68 3.61 -21.12
N HIS A 181 2.26 4.80 -21.23
CA HIS A 181 2.57 5.66 -20.08
C HIS A 181 1.32 6.15 -19.35
N GLU A 182 0.16 6.14 -20.01
CA GLU A 182 -1.11 6.55 -19.42
C GLU A 182 -1.54 5.67 -18.24
N GLN A 183 -1.10 4.40 -18.19
CA GLN A 183 -1.34 3.53 -17.03
C GLN A 183 -0.82 4.13 -15.70
N LEU A 184 0.18 5.02 -15.76
CA LEU A 184 0.71 5.70 -14.59
C LEU A 184 -0.25 6.75 -14.03
N TYR A 185 -1.06 7.38 -14.87
CA TYR A 185 -2.15 8.25 -14.40
C TYR A 185 -3.22 7.43 -13.66
N VAL A 186 -3.51 6.23 -14.14
CA VAL A 186 -4.38 5.30 -13.42
C VAL A 186 -3.77 4.95 -12.05
N MET A 187 -2.45 4.69 -11.98
CA MET A 187 -1.76 4.43 -10.71
C MET A 187 -1.85 5.62 -9.75
N ALA A 188 -1.76 6.86 -10.25
CA ALA A 188 -1.95 8.05 -9.44
C ALA A 188 -3.38 8.11 -8.85
N VAL A 189 -4.42 7.82 -9.65
CA VAL A 189 -5.81 7.75 -9.17
C VAL A 189 -5.98 6.64 -8.14
N VAL A 190 -5.39 5.47 -8.35
CA VAL A 190 -5.37 4.35 -7.39
C VAL A 190 -4.77 4.77 -6.05
N ALA A 191 -3.66 5.51 -6.08
CA ALA A 191 -3.02 6.00 -4.87
C ALA A 191 -3.87 7.06 -4.13
N VAL A 192 -4.55 7.93 -4.88
CA VAL A 192 -5.48 8.91 -4.28
C VAL A 192 -6.61 8.17 -3.57
N ILE A 193 -7.30 7.26 -4.25
CA ILE A 193 -8.46 6.53 -3.70
C ILE A 193 -8.04 5.58 -2.57
N GLY A 194 -6.93 4.86 -2.74
CA GLY A 194 -6.52 3.81 -1.81
C GLY A 194 -5.71 4.29 -0.61
N LEU A 195 -5.05 5.46 -0.67
CA LEU A 195 -4.20 5.98 0.41
C LEU A 195 -4.61 7.37 0.86
N ILE A 196 -4.71 8.34 -0.05
CA ILE A 196 -4.91 9.74 0.34
C ILE A 196 -6.32 9.93 0.91
N VAL A 197 -7.35 9.47 0.20
CA VAL A 197 -8.74 9.62 0.65
C VAL A 197 -8.97 8.98 2.02
N PRO A 198 -8.65 7.70 2.26
CA PRO A 198 -8.85 7.11 3.58
C PRO A 198 -7.95 7.76 4.65
N GLY A 199 -6.73 8.16 4.32
CA GLY A 199 -5.85 8.88 5.24
C GLY A 199 -6.43 10.22 5.70
N VAL A 200 -6.96 11.02 4.77
CA VAL A 200 -7.61 12.31 5.08
C VAL A 200 -8.89 12.11 5.89
N LEU A 201 -9.73 11.14 5.51
CA LEU A 201 -10.97 10.85 6.23
C LEU A 201 -10.71 10.43 7.69
N ILE A 202 -9.69 9.59 7.92
CA ILE A 202 -9.27 9.20 9.27
C ILE A 202 -8.77 10.44 10.05
N GLN A 203 -7.99 11.30 9.40
CA GLN A 203 -7.48 12.51 10.06
C GLN A 203 -8.60 13.45 10.48
N LEU A 204 -9.61 13.64 9.64
CA LEU A 204 -10.79 14.46 9.95
C LEU A 204 -11.64 13.86 11.08
N GLN A 205 -11.77 12.54 11.14
CA GLN A 205 -12.47 11.85 12.23
C GLN A 205 -11.76 11.99 13.59
N ASN A 206 -10.43 12.10 13.57
CA ASN A 206 -9.63 12.26 14.79
C ASN A 206 -9.64 13.68 15.37
N GLN A 207 -10.12 14.67 14.61
CA GLN A 207 -10.22 16.08 15.05
C GLN A 207 -11.57 16.40 15.70
N LYS A 208 -12.54 15.51 15.58
CA LYS A 208 -13.85 15.60 16.25
C LYS A 208 -13.85 14.82 17.57
#